data_3cdcee01ece4367098bf247d8684cc7a
#
_entry.id   3cdcee01ece4367098bf247d8684cc7a
#
_cell.length_a   1.000
_cell.length_b   1.000
_cell.length_c   1.000
_cell.angle_alpha   90.00
_cell.angle_beta   90.00
_cell.angle_gamma   90.00
#
_symmetry.space_group_name_H-M   'P 1'
#
loop_
_entity.id
_entity.type
_entity.pdbx_description
1 polymer ?
#
loop_
_entity_poly.entity_id
_entity_poly.type
_entity_poly.pdbx_seq_one_letter_code
_entity_poly.pdbx_strand_id
1 'polypeptide(L)'
;MNLRLKRWITAGATLAMVATMGLSACSTNRALSSETGKNEVTMASRTPNWIFPISAKGYTQGENGQFIQSLYRPLFAYKSTSETPYKINLPKSLGQVPDVSEDGKTYTITLRDDAKWSDGTAVSTRDIEFWWNLVTNNKDQWASYKEGFFPDGASLAVLDEHTFSITTEEVFNPSWFIDNQINKVALLPQHAWDKTSADEAVSDLDRTPEGAQAVFAYLQGEAKDLSSYAKNPLWQTVNGPWKLSSFTPDQGLELVPNENYWGEDKPKIDKLIYKAFTGDDAEFNSVRSGAIDFGYIPAASYNQRSAVESKGYNVFLWPGNTITYLALNFAPQAPGSKFINQKYIRQAMQQLIDQPTLSEKIWSNTASPTCGPVPMPADKVGTTDGCVYKFDPDAAKKLLEDHGWKVVPDGSTTCENPGTGDNQCGEGIEAGDALSFKLVSQSGFVSTHQMFEEIISQFGKLGIKIDMNEVPDSVGASQACDDETPCTWDLSFFGSQTSWGFPIYASGERLFATDAPVNLGQYSNPEADKLIEESTRSTEPDALQAYNDFLAEDLPVLWMPNPYYQITAVKNTLDLGELDATGDTWPEDWAWKTDGAK
;
A
#
# COMPACT_ATOMS: atom_id res chain seq x y z
N MET A 1 12.23 -28.41 -54.18
CA MET A 1 12.44 -27.81 -55.53
C MET A 1 13.09 -26.45 -55.25
N ASN A 2 14.41 -26.45 -55.16
CA ASN A 2 15.44 -25.80 -55.98
C ASN A 2 15.03 -24.37 -56.42
N LEU A 3 15.78 -23.29 -56.19
CA LEU A 3 17.11 -22.90 -56.69
C LEU A 3 17.60 -21.60 -56.03
N ARG A 4 18.82 -21.61 -55.48
CA ARG A 4 20.05 -20.90 -55.90
C ARG A 4 20.06 -19.37 -55.84
N LEU A 5 20.84 -18.81 -54.92
CA LEU A 5 22.23 -18.29 -55.02
C LEU A 5 22.55 -17.40 -56.26
N LYS A 6 22.93 -16.13 -55.99
CA LYS A 6 24.09 -15.52 -56.68
C LYS A 6 24.69 -14.37 -55.87
N ARG A 7 25.99 -14.50 -55.62
CA ARG A 7 26.95 -13.47 -55.19
C ARG A 7 27.26 -12.53 -56.36
N TRP A 8 27.56 -11.27 -56.08
CA TRP A 8 28.59 -10.50 -56.86
C TRP A 8 29.34 -9.56 -55.89
N ILE A 9 30.67 -9.72 -55.93
CA ILE A 9 31.73 -8.89 -55.37
C ILE A 9 32.16 -7.95 -56.49
N THR A 10 32.41 -6.68 -56.22
CA THR A 10 33.42 -5.89 -56.91
C THR A 10 34.01 -4.81 -55.99
N ALA A 11 35.33 -4.75 -56.03
CA ALA A 11 36.25 -3.96 -55.26
C ALA A 11 36.70 -2.68 -56.00
N GLY A 12 37.36 -1.81 -55.29
CA GLY A 12 38.28 -0.79 -55.80
C GLY A 12 37.90 0.64 -55.37
N ALA A 13 38.72 1.50 -54.92
CA ALA A 13 40.10 1.62 -54.53
C ALA A 13 40.30 3.08 -54.03
N THR A 14 40.98 3.20 -52.92
CA THR A 14 41.97 4.25 -52.54
C THR A 14 41.83 5.70 -53.00
N LEU A 15 41.79 6.63 -52.01
CA LEU A 15 42.80 7.72 -51.95
C LEU A 15 42.98 8.21 -50.48
N ALA A 16 44.23 8.17 -50.06
CA ALA A 16 44.71 8.66 -48.77
C ALA A 16 44.96 10.16 -48.84
N MET A 17 44.60 10.88 -47.78
CA MET A 17 45.26 12.15 -47.46
C MET A 17 45.49 12.24 -45.94
N VAL A 18 46.77 12.21 -45.60
CA VAL A 18 47.34 12.38 -44.28
C VAL A 18 47.27 13.86 -43.89
N ALA A 19 46.71 14.15 -42.72
CA ALA A 19 47.04 15.36 -41.98
C ALA A 19 47.10 15.02 -40.49
N THR A 20 48.31 14.94 -40.00
CA THR A 20 48.68 14.84 -38.57
C THR A 20 48.37 16.10 -37.86
N MET A 21 47.65 16.02 -36.72
CA MET A 21 47.85 16.91 -35.57
C MET A 21 47.31 16.26 -34.27
N GLY A 22 48.26 16.09 -33.36
CA GLY A 22 48.06 16.35 -31.91
C GLY A 22 47.30 15.32 -31.10
N LEU A 23 47.96 14.24 -30.66
CA LEU A 23 47.62 13.52 -29.45
C LEU A 23 47.72 14.46 -28.23
N SER A 24 46.59 14.69 -27.58
CA SER A 24 46.52 14.96 -26.15
C SER A 24 45.35 14.21 -25.58
N ALA A 25 45.57 12.97 -25.23
CA ALA A 25 44.67 12.17 -24.41
C ALA A 25 44.82 12.63 -22.96
N CYS A 26 44.04 13.62 -22.59
CA CYS A 26 43.68 13.79 -21.17
C CYS A 26 42.35 13.09 -20.94
N SER A 27 42.43 11.88 -20.43
CA SER A 27 41.33 11.21 -19.80
C SER A 27 40.95 11.97 -18.52
N THR A 28 40.14 13.02 -18.66
CA THR A 28 39.38 13.52 -17.51
C THR A 28 38.17 12.62 -17.37
N ASN A 29 38.25 11.69 -16.44
CA ASN A 29 37.08 11.19 -15.74
C ASN A 29 36.39 12.40 -15.11
N ARG A 30 35.56 13.08 -15.89
CA ARG A 30 34.59 14.00 -15.37
C ARG A 30 33.51 13.14 -14.76
N ALA A 31 33.66 12.83 -13.46
CA ALA A 31 32.50 12.58 -12.63
C ALA A 31 31.50 13.68 -13.00
N LEU A 32 30.29 13.28 -13.42
CA LEU A 32 29.19 14.21 -13.56
C LEU A 32 28.92 14.76 -12.16
N SER A 33 29.63 15.83 -11.81
CA SER A 33 29.23 16.69 -10.71
C SER A 33 27.87 17.23 -11.10
N SER A 34 26.86 17.03 -10.25
CA SER A 34 25.63 17.79 -10.27
C SER A 34 25.97 19.24 -10.66
N GLU A 35 25.34 19.75 -11.70
CA GLU A 35 25.46 21.16 -12.04
C GLU A 35 25.00 21.95 -10.80
N THR A 36 25.96 22.46 -10.06
CA THR A 36 25.72 23.34 -8.92
C THR A 36 25.06 24.61 -9.45
N GLY A 37 23.77 24.75 -9.26
CA GLY A 37 23.04 25.96 -9.64
C GLY A 37 21.52 25.81 -9.76
N LYS A 38 20.99 24.59 -9.82
CA LYS A 38 19.55 24.37 -9.88
C LYS A 38 19.04 23.83 -8.54
N ASN A 39 18.07 24.53 -7.98
CA ASN A 39 17.37 24.15 -6.75
C ASN A 39 16.26 23.13 -7.10
N GLU A 40 16.65 22.00 -7.68
CA GLU A 40 15.76 20.94 -8.16
C GLU A 40 16.05 19.64 -7.42
N VAL A 41 15.03 18.78 -7.22
CA VAL A 41 15.17 17.44 -6.67
C VAL A 41 14.60 16.43 -7.66
N THR A 42 15.39 15.39 -7.98
CA THR A 42 14.96 14.27 -8.81
C THR A 42 14.71 13.06 -7.93
N MET A 43 13.46 12.58 -7.90
CA MET A 43 13.09 11.37 -7.21
C MET A 43 12.66 10.26 -8.19
N ALA A 44 12.95 9.02 -7.81
CA ALA A 44 12.42 7.87 -8.52
C ALA A 44 10.92 7.72 -8.25
N SER A 45 10.18 7.35 -9.28
CA SER A 45 8.77 7.02 -9.16
C SER A 45 8.36 6.07 -10.29
N ARG A 46 7.18 5.47 -10.17
CA ARG A 46 6.43 5.00 -11.33
C ARG A 46 5.57 6.15 -11.80
N THR A 47 5.22 6.17 -13.08
CA THR A 47 4.37 7.24 -13.60
C THR A 47 2.94 7.07 -13.08
N PRO A 48 2.37 8.08 -12.40
CA PRO A 48 0.95 8.06 -12.03
C PRO A 48 0.06 7.94 -13.28
N ASN A 49 -1.06 7.25 -13.13
CA ASN A 49 -2.03 7.08 -14.21
C ASN A 49 -3.43 7.63 -13.86
N TRP A 50 -3.52 8.40 -12.77
CA TRP A 50 -4.75 9.03 -12.31
C TRP A 50 -4.46 10.33 -11.56
N ILE A 51 -5.26 11.38 -11.84
CA ILE A 51 -5.09 12.72 -11.27
C ILE A 51 -6.32 13.22 -10.52
N PHE A 52 -7.49 12.60 -10.75
CA PHE A 52 -8.74 13.02 -10.14
C PHE A 52 -8.81 12.53 -8.67
N PRO A 53 -9.08 13.41 -7.67
CA PRO A 53 -9.07 13.04 -6.26
C PRO A 53 -10.20 12.10 -5.80
N ILE A 54 -11.02 11.61 -6.71
CA ILE A 54 -11.94 10.49 -6.48
C ILE A 54 -11.33 9.25 -7.15
N SER A 55 -10.93 8.25 -6.35
CA SER A 55 -10.31 7.04 -6.87
C SER A 55 -11.27 6.23 -7.74
N ALA A 56 -10.76 5.65 -8.82
CA ALA A 56 -11.55 4.80 -9.71
C ALA A 56 -11.01 3.37 -9.75
N LYS A 57 -11.88 2.39 -10.02
CA LYS A 57 -11.48 0.99 -10.17
C LYS A 57 -10.42 0.83 -11.27
N GLY A 58 -9.31 0.16 -10.96
CA GLY A 58 -8.16 0.01 -11.85
C GLY A 58 -7.14 1.17 -11.81
N TYR A 59 -7.37 2.21 -10.99
CA TYR A 59 -6.52 3.39 -10.85
C TYR A 59 -6.16 3.68 -9.40
N THR A 60 -5.89 2.63 -8.62
CA THR A 60 -5.65 2.71 -7.16
C THR A 60 -4.18 2.51 -6.76
N GLN A 61 -3.24 2.71 -7.69
CA GLN A 61 -1.81 2.60 -7.41
C GLN A 61 -1.36 3.66 -6.40
N GLY A 62 -0.39 3.30 -5.54
CA GLY A 62 0.14 4.18 -4.50
C GLY A 62 0.72 5.49 -5.03
N GLU A 63 1.35 5.44 -6.21
CA GLU A 63 1.94 6.60 -6.89
C GLU A 63 0.89 7.67 -7.23
N ASN A 64 -0.35 7.26 -7.52
CA ASN A 64 -1.45 8.20 -7.74
C ASN A 64 -1.75 9.01 -6.47
N GLY A 65 -1.73 8.36 -5.31
CA GLY A 65 -1.97 9.00 -4.02
C GLY A 65 -0.93 10.09 -3.73
N GLN A 66 0.35 9.79 -3.83
CA GLN A 66 1.44 10.76 -3.62
C GLN A 66 1.37 11.94 -4.62
N PHE A 67 1.07 11.65 -5.87
CA PHE A 67 0.91 12.67 -6.90
C PHE A 67 -0.27 13.59 -6.60
N ILE A 68 -1.45 13.02 -6.32
CA ILE A 68 -2.67 13.77 -5.99
C ILE A 68 -2.44 14.61 -4.73
N GLN A 69 -1.83 14.06 -3.68
CA GLN A 69 -1.54 14.77 -2.43
C GLN A 69 -0.61 15.96 -2.61
N SER A 70 0.28 15.91 -3.59
CA SER A 70 1.14 17.05 -3.94
C SER A 70 0.34 18.21 -4.55
N LEU A 71 -0.71 17.91 -5.30
CA LEU A 71 -1.56 18.89 -5.99
C LEU A 71 -2.75 19.34 -5.13
N TYR A 72 -3.34 18.41 -4.35
CA TYR A 72 -4.58 18.63 -3.59
C TYR A 72 -4.35 18.22 -2.14
N ARG A 73 -4.47 19.15 -1.23
CA ARG A 73 -4.41 18.86 0.21
C ARG A 73 -5.63 18.04 0.64
N PRO A 74 -5.42 17.00 1.45
CA PRO A 74 -6.52 16.23 1.99
C PRO A 74 -7.29 17.02 3.05
N LEU A 75 -8.51 16.58 3.33
CA LEU A 75 -9.27 17.08 4.47
C LEU A 75 -8.46 16.88 5.75
N PHE A 76 -7.92 15.67 5.96
CA PHE A 76 -7.00 15.35 7.06
C PHE A 76 -5.71 14.74 6.49
N ALA A 77 -4.58 15.42 6.70
CA ALA A 77 -3.26 14.85 6.60
C ALA A 77 -2.91 14.16 7.92
N TYR A 78 -2.13 13.10 7.87
CA TYR A 78 -1.71 12.39 9.07
C TYR A 78 -0.21 12.45 9.24
N LYS A 79 0.22 12.23 10.47
CA LYS A 79 1.63 12.16 10.84
C LYS A 79 1.78 11.05 11.87
N SER A 80 2.78 10.22 11.66
CA SER A 80 3.17 9.17 12.60
C SER A 80 4.63 9.32 12.98
N THR A 81 4.91 9.43 14.28
CA THR A 81 6.26 9.41 14.83
C THR A 81 6.42 8.21 15.74
N SER A 82 7.66 7.88 16.13
CA SER A 82 7.95 6.81 17.09
C SER A 82 7.24 6.99 18.44
N GLU A 83 6.93 8.25 18.81
CA GLU A 83 6.29 8.57 20.10
C GLU A 83 4.78 8.76 19.98
N THR A 84 4.28 9.00 18.77
CA THR A 84 2.88 9.37 18.55
C THR A 84 2.36 8.72 17.28
N PRO A 85 1.68 7.57 17.38
CA PRO A 85 1.08 6.95 16.21
C PRO A 85 -0.08 7.82 15.69
N TYR A 86 -0.15 7.95 14.39
CA TYR A 86 -1.22 8.53 13.58
C TYR A 86 -2.06 9.64 14.24
N LYS A 87 -1.58 10.88 14.13
CA LYS A 87 -2.36 12.07 14.48
C LYS A 87 -2.63 12.92 13.26
N ILE A 88 -3.76 13.61 13.26
CA ILE A 88 -4.07 14.63 12.26
C ILE A 88 -2.98 15.71 12.30
N ASN A 89 -2.33 15.92 11.18
CA ASN A 89 -1.31 16.94 10.95
C ASN A 89 -2.00 18.24 10.52
N LEU A 90 -2.49 19.01 11.47
CA LEU A 90 -3.27 20.24 11.23
C LEU A 90 -2.58 21.23 10.27
N PRO A 91 -1.26 21.50 10.35
CA PRO A 91 -0.57 22.38 9.39
C PRO A 91 -0.73 21.97 7.94
N LYS A 92 -0.94 20.67 7.66
CA LYS A 92 -1.05 20.12 6.30
C LYS A 92 -2.49 19.70 5.94
N SER A 93 -3.44 19.86 6.87
CA SER A 93 -4.87 19.52 6.72
C SER A 93 -5.70 20.74 6.33
N LEU A 94 -6.77 20.51 5.56
CA LEU A 94 -7.77 21.55 5.28
C LEU A 94 -8.82 21.64 6.38
N GLY A 95 -9.10 20.54 7.11
CA GLY A 95 -10.05 20.48 8.22
C GLY A 95 -9.36 20.46 9.58
N GLN A 96 -10.06 21.00 10.58
CA GLN A 96 -9.74 20.82 11.99
C GLN A 96 -10.18 19.42 12.46
N VAL A 97 -9.71 19.00 13.64
CA VAL A 97 -10.19 17.76 14.27
C VAL A 97 -11.72 17.85 14.43
N PRO A 98 -12.48 16.84 14.00
CA PRO A 98 -13.94 16.88 14.11
C PRO A 98 -14.43 16.93 15.55
N ASP A 99 -15.44 17.76 15.80
CA ASP A 99 -16.23 17.70 17.02
C ASP A 99 -17.30 16.62 16.86
N VAL A 100 -17.36 15.68 17.80
CA VAL A 100 -18.33 14.58 17.79
C VAL A 100 -19.45 14.88 18.80
N SER A 101 -20.71 14.77 18.36
CA SER A 101 -21.89 14.98 19.22
C SER A 101 -21.96 13.95 20.36
N GLU A 102 -22.66 14.29 21.43
CA GLU A 102 -22.81 13.42 22.60
C GLU A 102 -23.47 12.06 22.28
N ASP A 103 -24.32 12.01 21.25
CA ASP A 103 -24.93 10.76 20.77
C ASP A 103 -24.02 9.95 19.83
N GLY A 104 -22.84 10.45 19.52
CA GLY A 104 -21.83 9.78 18.69
C GLY A 104 -22.16 9.71 17.19
N LYS A 105 -23.20 10.44 16.74
CA LYS A 105 -23.68 10.31 15.35
C LYS A 105 -23.30 11.47 14.43
N THR A 106 -23.07 12.66 14.97
CA THR A 106 -22.77 13.86 14.17
C THR A 106 -21.32 14.29 14.36
N TYR A 107 -20.63 14.41 13.24
CA TYR A 107 -19.24 14.87 13.15
C TYR A 107 -19.24 16.24 12.51
N THR A 108 -18.91 17.27 13.30
CA THR A 108 -18.82 18.65 12.82
C THR A 108 -17.37 18.99 12.50
N ILE A 109 -17.12 19.42 11.27
CA ILE A 109 -15.80 19.73 10.78
C ILE A 109 -15.74 21.20 10.37
N THR A 110 -14.73 21.91 10.88
CA THR A 110 -14.44 23.29 10.48
C THR A 110 -13.25 23.30 9.54
N LEU A 111 -13.40 23.87 8.36
CA LEU A 111 -12.33 24.12 7.43
C LEU A 111 -11.50 25.33 7.92
N ARG A 112 -10.23 25.38 7.54
CA ARG A 112 -9.41 26.56 7.79
C ARG A 112 -9.87 27.71 6.88
N ASP A 113 -9.78 28.92 7.38
CA ASP A 113 -10.26 30.14 6.73
C ASP A 113 -9.24 30.80 5.78
N ASP A 114 -7.98 30.40 5.83
CA ASP A 114 -6.89 30.93 5.01
C ASP A 114 -6.62 30.09 3.73
N ALA A 115 -7.25 28.93 3.57
CA ALA A 115 -7.03 28.04 2.44
C ALA A 115 -7.57 28.64 1.13
N LYS A 116 -6.76 28.49 0.06
CA LYS A 116 -7.10 29.02 -1.28
C LYS A 116 -6.73 28.02 -2.38
N TRP A 117 -7.49 28.07 -3.44
CA TRP A 117 -7.12 27.47 -4.71
C TRP A 117 -6.03 28.29 -5.40
N SER A 118 -5.33 27.68 -6.36
CA SER A 118 -4.19 28.31 -7.05
C SER A 118 -4.57 29.51 -7.90
N ASP A 119 -5.84 29.72 -8.18
CA ASP A 119 -6.39 30.90 -8.86
C ASP A 119 -6.80 32.03 -7.89
N GLY A 120 -6.62 31.80 -6.57
CA GLY A 120 -6.94 32.76 -5.52
C GLY A 120 -8.33 32.63 -4.92
N THR A 121 -9.19 31.77 -5.46
CA THR A 121 -10.52 31.49 -4.90
C THR A 121 -10.40 30.84 -3.53
N ALA A 122 -11.21 31.25 -2.56
CA ALA A 122 -11.21 30.65 -1.23
C ALA A 122 -11.72 29.20 -1.29
N VAL A 123 -11.10 28.33 -0.50
CA VAL A 123 -11.62 26.98 -0.24
C VAL A 123 -12.82 27.11 0.70
N SER A 124 -13.90 26.40 0.42
CA SER A 124 -15.15 26.50 1.18
C SER A 124 -15.89 25.17 1.28
N THR A 125 -16.95 25.14 2.09
CA THR A 125 -17.87 24.00 2.19
C THR A 125 -18.58 23.68 0.88
N ARG A 126 -18.64 24.62 -0.10
CA ARG A 126 -19.17 24.33 -1.43
C ARG A 126 -18.31 23.30 -2.19
N ASP A 127 -17.00 23.26 -1.92
CA ASP A 127 -16.09 22.29 -2.50
C ASP A 127 -16.31 20.88 -1.90
N ILE A 128 -16.74 20.78 -0.64
CA ILE A 128 -17.17 19.55 0.01
C ILE A 128 -18.52 19.08 -0.52
N GLU A 129 -19.51 19.99 -0.61
CA GLU A 129 -20.85 19.69 -1.14
C GLU A 129 -20.74 19.15 -2.59
N PHE A 130 -19.85 19.73 -3.39
CA PHE A 130 -19.59 19.28 -4.75
C PHE A 130 -19.05 17.85 -4.79
N TRP A 131 -18.04 17.53 -3.96
CA TRP A 131 -17.54 16.17 -3.82
C TRP A 131 -18.64 15.21 -3.39
N TRP A 132 -19.44 15.59 -2.39
CA TRP A 132 -20.54 14.78 -1.86
C TRP A 132 -21.56 14.44 -2.94
N ASN A 133 -22.00 15.44 -3.69
CA ASN A 133 -22.96 15.27 -4.77
C ASN A 133 -22.42 14.36 -5.87
N LEU A 134 -21.16 14.52 -6.24
CA LEU A 134 -20.52 13.66 -7.24
C LEU A 134 -20.44 12.21 -6.75
N VAL A 135 -19.97 11.97 -5.52
CA VAL A 135 -19.75 10.63 -5.00
C VAL A 135 -21.07 9.91 -4.74
N THR A 136 -22.04 10.55 -4.09
CA THR A 136 -23.32 9.91 -3.75
C THR A 136 -24.14 9.50 -4.97
N ASN A 137 -24.00 10.24 -6.08
CA ASN A 137 -24.68 9.92 -7.34
C ASN A 137 -23.89 8.99 -8.27
N ASN A 138 -22.65 8.60 -7.90
CA ASN A 138 -21.76 7.74 -8.70
C ASN A 138 -21.02 6.70 -7.84
N LYS A 139 -21.62 6.22 -6.76
CA LYS A 139 -20.98 5.33 -5.78
C LYS A 139 -20.27 4.12 -6.41
N ASP A 140 -20.91 3.47 -7.37
CA ASP A 140 -20.38 2.29 -8.05
C ASP A 140 -19.10 2.54 -8.85
N GLN A 141 -18.84 3.80 -9.22
CA GLN A 141 -17.61 4.22 -9.92
C GLN A 141 -16.47 4.56 -8.96
N TRP A 142 -16.76 4.80 -7.69
CA TRP A 142 -15.77 5.12 -6.68
C TRP A 142 -15.09 3.85 -6.13
N ALA A 143 -13.79 3.74 -6.28
CA ALA A 143 -13.04 2.54 -5.88
C ALA A 143 -13.04 2.29 -4.37
N SER A 144 -13.24 3.33 -3.55
CA SER A 144 -13.29 3.22 -2.08
C SER A 144 -14.67 2.90 -1.54
N TYR A 145 -15.68 2.83 -2.42
CA TYR A 145 -17.04 2.49 -2.00
C TYR A 145 -17.24 0.99 -1.79
N LYS A 146 -17.99 0.66 -0.76
CA LYS A 146 -18.56 -0.66 -0.50
C LYS A 146 -20.00 -0.45 -0.03
N GLU A 147 -20.95 -1.21 -0.58
CA GLU A 147 -22.37 -1.17 -0.18
C GLU A 147 -22.52 -1.36 1.33
N GLY A 148 -23.36 -0.53 1.94
CA GLY A 148 -23.58 -0.50 3.40
C GLY A 148 -22.52 0.27 4.20
N PHE A 149 -21.48 0.81 3.52
CA PHE A 149 -20.48 1.67 4.14
C PHE A 149 -20.60 3.11 3.63
N PHE A 150 -19.86 4.02 4.25
CA PHE A 150 -19.85 5.43 3.86
C PHE A 150 -19.71 5.61 2.32
N PRO A 151 -20.60 6.44 1.72
CA PRO A 151 -21.52 7.40 2.30
C PRO A 151 -22.94 6.87 2.62
N ASP A 152 -23.19 5.54 2.52
CA ASP A 152 -24.48 4.98 2.85
C ASP A 152 -24.81 5.19 4.34
N GLY A 153 -26.07 5.47 4.66
CA GLY A 153 -26.50 5.77 6.02
C GLY A 153 -25.91 7.06 6.61
N ALA A 154 -25.32 7.91 5.75
CA ALA A 154 -24.80 9.21 6.16
C ALA A 154 -25.45 10.36 5.38
N SER A 155 -25.45 11.53 5.97
CA SER A 155 -25.94 12.77 5.37
C SER A 155 -24.96 13.91 5.62
N LEU A 156 -24.81 14.79 4.63
CA LEU A 156 -24.02 16.01 4.72
C LEU A 156 -24.94 17.22 4.97
N ALA A 157 -24.55 18.10 5.88
CA ALA A 157 -25.15 19.41 6.06
C ALA A 157 -24.09 20.50 6.04
N VAL A 158 -24.26 21.50 5.19
CA VAL A 158 -23.45 22.72 5.18
C VAL A 158 -24.05 23.66 6.23
N LEU A 159 -23.27 24.06 7.24
CA LEU A 159 -23.69 24.94 8.32
C LEU A 159 -23.36 26.41 8.02
N ASP A 160 -22.17 26.65 7.46
CA ASP A 160 -21.73 27.94 6.97
C ASP A 160 -20.62 27.76 5.91
N GLU A 161 -19.95 28.83 5.50
CA GLU A 161 -18.91 28.84 4.47
C GLU A 161 -17.70 27.95 4.82
N HIS A 162 -17.43 27.73 6.12
CA HIS A 162 -16.28 26.95 6.60
C HIS A 162 -16.66 25.75 7.45
N THR A 163 -17.94 25.57 7.80
CA THR A 163 -18.37 24.52 8.72
C THR A 163 -19.41 23.62 8.06
N PHE A 164 -19.18 22.32 8.13
CA PHE A 164 -20.13 21.30 7.69
C PHE A 164 -20.22 20.18 8.72
N SER A 165 -21.27 19.39 8.64
CA SER A 165 -21.41 18.19 9.44
C SER A 165 -21.75 16.97 8.60
N ILE A 166 -21.29 15.81 9.06
CA ILE A 166 -21.69 14.50 8.58
C ILE A 166 -22.43 13.80 9.71
N THR A 167 -23.67 13.42 9.46
CA THR A 167 -24.50 12.70 10.43
C THR A 167 -24.77 11.29 9.93
N THR A 168 -24.56 10.29 10.78
CA THR A 168 -24.77 8.87 10.49
C THR A 168 -26.05 8.35 11.13
N GLU A 169 -26.68 7.35 10.52
CA GLU A 169 -27.85 6.67 11.09
C GLU A 169 -27.48 5.83 12.32
N GLU A 170 -26.28 5.32 12.36
CA GLU A 170 -25.73 4.46 13.42
C GLU A 170 -24.55 5.12 14.13
N VAL A 171 -24.22 4.63 15.32
CA VAL A 171 -23.04 5.07 16.08
C VAL A 171 -21.83 4.25 15.60
N PHE A 172 -20.73 4.93 15.36
CA PHE A 172 -19.45 4.32 15.02
C PHE A 172 -18.37 4.70 16.04
N ASN A 173 -17.30 3.91 16.09
CA ASN A 173 -16.08 4.33 16.76
C ASN A 173 -15.56 5.61 16.11
N PRO A 174 -15.42 6.72 16.85
CA PRO A 174 -15.05 7.99 16.25
C PRO A 174 -13.71 7.95 15.53
N SER A 175 -12.70 7.27 16.10
CA SER A 175 -11.39 7.12 15.44
C SER A 175 -11.52 6.36 14.12
N TRP A 176 -12.22 5.24 14.11
CA TRP A 176 -12.45 4.49 12.87
C TRP A 176 -13.21 5.32 11.83
N PHE A 177 -14.27 6.01 12.23
CA PHE A 177 -15.08 6.74 11.26
C PHE A 177 -14.35 7.98 10.71
N ILE A 178 -13.65 8.72 11.56
CA ILE A 178 -12.84 9.87 11.14
C ILE A 178 -11.70 9.39 10.23
N ASP A 179 -10.92 8.41 10.69
CA ASP A 179 -9.67 8.01 10.06
C ASP A 179 -9.87 7.19 8.78
N ASN A 180 -10.93 6.36 8.73
CA ASN A 180 -11.15 5.44 7.60
C ASN A 180 -12.33 5.83 6.71
N GLN A 181 -13.24 6.70 7.15
CA GLN A 181 -14.41 7.09 6.36
C GLN A 181 -14.40 8.58 6.00
N ILE A 182 -14.40 9.48 6.98
CA ILE A 182 -14.39 10.94 6.70
C ILE A 182 -13.09 11.33 5.97
N ASN A 183 -11.97 10.68 6.27
CA ASN A 183 -10.70 10.94 5.58
C ASN A 183 -10.73 10.67 4.06
N LYS A 184 -11.75 9.99 3.55
CA LYS A 184 -11.96 9.80 2.10
C LYS A 184 -12.58 11.02 1.42
N VAL A 185 -13.08 11.97 2.18
CA VAL A 185 -13.70 13.21 1.67
C VAL A 185 -12.59 14.09 1.09
N ALA A 186 -12.75 14.48 -0.16
CA ALA A 186 -11.83 15.39 -0.83
C ALA A 186 -12.51 16.73 -1.12
N LEU A 187 -11.74 17.81 -1.12
CA LEU A 187 -12.21 19.10 -1.57
C LEU A 187 -11.94 19.20 -3.07
N LEU A 188 -12.99 19.53 -3.83
CA LEU A 188 -12.92 19.66 -5.29
C LEU A 188 -13.29 21.09 -5.70
N PRO A 189 -12.55 21.74 -6.62
CA PRO A 189 -12.80 23.13 -6.98
C PRO A 189 -14.08 23.26 -7.79
N GLN A 190 -15.22 23.35 -7.13
CA GLN A 190 -16.52 23.45 -7.79
C GLN A 190 -16.55 24.59 -8.82
N HIS A 191 -16.02 25.75 -8.45
CA HIS A 191 -15.95 26.94 -9.30
C HIS A 191 -15.16 26.76 -10.62
N ALA A 192 -14.42 25.65 -10.77
CA ALA A 192 -13.65 25.34 -11.97
C ALA A 192 -14.09 24.05 -12.67
N TRP A 193 -14.68 23.09 -11.93
CA TRP A 193 -14.94 21.74 -12.42
C TRP A 193 -16.39 21.38 -12.65
N ASP A 194 -17.37 22.17 -12.17
CA ASP A 194 -18.78 21.87 -12.30
C ASP A 194 -19.30 22.24 -13.72
N LYS A 195 -18.93 21.41 -14.66
CA LYS A 195 -19.25 21.51 -16.09
C LYS A 195 -19.12 20.15 -16.78
N THR A 196 -19.65 20.00 -17.98
CA THR A 196 -19.65 18.72 -18.72
C THR A 196 -18.82 18.76 -20.01
N SER A 197 -18.19 19.89 -20.31
CA SER A 197 -17.24 20.04 -21.43
C SER A 197 -16.26 21.19 -21.18
N ALA A 198 -15.17 21.23 -21.95
CA ALA A 198 -14.12 22.25 -21.82
C ALA A 198 -14.65 23.67 -22.09
N ASP A 199 -15.56 23.82 -23.05
CA ASP A 199 -16.06 25.10 -23.50
C ASP A 199 -17.29 25.59 -22.70
N GLU A 200 -17.82 24.78 -21.81
CA GLU A 200 -18.97 25.11 -20.99
C GLU A 200 -18.59 26.00 -19.81
N ALA A 201 -19.44 26.96 -19.50
CA ALA A 201 -19.30 27.74 -18.28
C ALA A 201 -19.63 26.88 -17.06
N VAL A 202 -18.88 27.07 -15.97
CA VAL A 202 -19.18 26.44 -14.68
C VAL A 202 -20.56 26.91 -14.20
N SER A 203 -21.32 25.98 -13.62
CA SER A 203 -22.65 26.23 -13.05
C SER A 203 -22.88 25.36 -11.81
N ASP A 204 -24.12 25.13 -11.42
CA ASP A 204 -24.50 24.27 -10.28
C ASP A 204 -25.13 22.95 -10.78
N LEU A 205 -24.51 22.29 -11.76
CA LEU A 205 -25.01 21.03 -12.34
C LEU A 205 -25.04 19.90 -11.31
N ASP A 206 -24.05 19.86 -10.43
CA ASP A 206 -23.90 18.85 -9.39
C ASP A 206 -25.10 18.75 -8.42
N ARG A 207 -25.93 19.80 -8.35
CA ARG A 207 -27.10 19.85 -7.45
C ARG A 207 -28.26 18.97 -7.92
N THR A 208 -28.17 18.38 -9.09
CA THR A 208 -29.13 17.37 -9.57
C THR A 208 -28.44 16.04 -9.79
N PRO A 209 -29.13 14.89 -9.57
CA PRO A 209 -28.50 13.58 -9.82
C PRO A 209 -27.94 13.42 -11.24
N GLU A 210 -28.71 13.84 -12.23
CA GLU A 210 -28.31 13.76 -13.65
C GLU A 210 -27.12 14.66 -13.95
N GLY A 211 -27.09 15.87 -13.38
CA GLY A 211 -25.97 16.80 -13.53
C GLY A 211 -24.73 16.29 -12.84
N ALA A 212 -24.83 15.80 -11.60
CA ALA A 212 -23.71 15.18 -10.87
C ALA A 212 -23.11 13.99 -11.62
N GLN A 213 -23.95 13.14 -12.24
CA GLN A 213 -23.50 12.02 -13.06
C GLN A 213 -22.78 12.50 -14.33
N ALA A 214 -23.30 13.52 -15.00
CA ALA A 214 -22.70 14.06 -16.20
C ALA A 214 -21.34 14.74 -15.92
N VAL A 215 -21.25 15.54 -14.86
CA VAL A 215 -20.00 16.17 -14.41
C VAL A 215 -18.97 15.13 -14.01
N PHE A 216 -19.36 14.11 -13.23
CA PHE A 216 -18.47 13.03 -12.83
C PHE A 216 -17.92 12.28 -14.07
N ALA A 217 -18.77 11.94 -15.02
CA ALA A 217 -18.37 11.25 -16.25
C ALA A 217 -17.38 12.09 -17.07
N TYR A 218 -17.59 13.41 -17.16
CA TYR A 218 -16.67 14.33 -17.82
C TYR A 218 -15.30 14.35 -17.13
N LEU A 219 -15.26 14.60 -15.82
CA LEU A 219 -14.01 14.65 -15.04
C LEU A 219 -13.26 13.30 -15.08
N GLN A 220 -13.98 12.19 -14.99
CA GLN A 220 -13.40 10.86 -15.12
C GLN A 220 -12.83 10.60 -16.52
N GLY A 221 -13.50 11.10 -17.55
CA GLY A 221 -13.02 11.04 -18.94
C GLY A 221 -11.70 11.78 -19.12
N GLU A 222 -11.64 13.03 -18.64
CA GLU A 222 -10.44 13.87 -18.68
C GLU A 222 -9.28 13.26 -17.84
N ALA A 223 -9.59 12.61 -16.71
CA ALA A 223 -8.59 11.95 -15.88
C ALA A 223 -7.99 10.68 -16.51
N LYS A 224 -8.62 10.10 -17.55
CA LYS A 224 -8.07 8.98 -18.33
C LYS A 224 -7.13 9.43 -19.45
N ASP A 225 -7.17 10.70 -19.83
CA ASP A 225 -6.28 11.24 -20.87
C ASP A 225 -4.97 11.78 -20.28
N LEU A 226 -4.04 10.85 -20.01
CA LEU A 226 -2.70 11.16 -19.50
C LEU A 226 -1.95 12.23 -20.32
N SER A 227 -2.18 12.29 -21.64
CA SER A 227 -1.48 13.23 -22.52
C SER A 227 -1.88 14.68 -22.31
N SER A 228 -3.03 14.89 -21.69
CA SER A 228 -3.60 16.22 -21.41
C SER A 228 -3.17 16.80 -20.05
N TYR A 229 -2.72 16.01 -19.11
CA TYR A 229 -2.56 16.38 -17.69
C TYR A 229 -1.90 17.75 -17.45
N ALA A 230 -0.73 17.99 -18.04
CA ALA A 230 -0.03 19.26 -17.85
C ALA A 230 -0.65 20.45 -18.63
N LYS A 231 -1.57 20.18 -19.56
CA LYS A 231 -2.14 21.20 -20.46
C LYS A 231 -3.61 21.50 -20.16
N ASN A 232 -4.31 20.56 -19.52
CA ASN A 232 -5.72 20.68 -19.22
C ASN A 232 -5.93 21.68 -18.07
N PRO A 233 -6.68 22.78 -18.28
CA PRO A 233 -6.94 23.78 -17.25
C PRO A 233 -7.59 23.22 -16.00
N LEU A 234 -8.36 22.13 -16.08
CA LEU A 234 -8.96 21.48 -14.92
C LEU A 234 -7.91 21.15 -13.86
N TRP A 235 -6.81 20.52 -14.29
CA TRP A 235 -5.77 20.05 -13.38
C TRP A 235 -4.77 21.14 -12.93
N GLN A 236 -4.97 22.38 -13.40
CA GLN A 236 -4.17 23.52 -12.96
C GLN A 236 -4.79 24.26 -11.77
N THR A 237 -6.07 24.00 -11.46
CA THR A 237 -6.73 24.52 -10.25
C THR A 237 -6.48 23.56 -9.10
N VAL A 238 -5.50 23.88 -8.27
CA VAL A 238 -5.01 23.04 -7.14
C VAL A 238 -4.99 23.85 -5.85
N ASN A 239 -5.04 23.18 -4.70
CA ASN A 239 -4.91 23.82 -3.38
C ASN A 239 -3.70 23.31 -2.58
N GLY A 240 -2.93 22.40 -3.15
CA GLY A 240 -1.69 21.89 -2.59
C GLY A 240 -0.48 22.77 -2.89
N PRO A 241 0.70 22.41 -2.35
CA PRO A 241 1.94 23.18 -2.49
C PRO A 241 2.53 23.16 -3.89
N TRP A 242 2.12 22.24 -4.74
CA TRP A 242 2.71 22.03 -6.05
C TRP A 242 1.68 22.17 -7.18
N LYS A 243 2.19 22.53 -8.36
CA LYS A 243 1.46 22.53 -9.64
C LYS A 243 2.18 21.66 -10.65
N LEU A 244 1.42 20.96 -11.47
CA LEU A 244 1.97 20.16 -12.55
C LEU A 244 2.44 21.06 -13.69
N SER A 245 3.75 21.03 -14.01
CA SER A 245 4.33 21.80 -15.12
C SER A 245 4.62 20.96 -16.36
N SER A 246 4.91 19.66 -16.18
CA SER A 246 5.17 18.72 -17.28
C SER A 246 4.71 17.33 -16.89
N PHE A 247 4.19 16.58 -17.88
CA PHE A 247 3.80 15.18 -17.71
C PHE A 247 4.05 14.42 -19.01
N THR A 248 4.80 13.32 -18.90
CA THR A 248 5.06 12.40 -20.01
C THR A 248 4.95 10.98 -19.47
N PRO A 249 4.01 10.16 -19.95
CA PRO A 249 3.72 8.83 -19.38
C PRO A 249 4.95 7.94 -19.19
N ASP A 250 5.90 7.97 -20.13
CA ASP A 250 7.09 7.10 -20.10
C ASP A 250 8.33 7.74 -19.46
N GLN A 251 8.29 9.03 -19.15
CA GLN A 251 9.46 9.78 -18.63
C GLN A 251 9.23 10.33 -17.22
N GLY A 252 7.97 10.46 -16.81
CA GLY A 252 7.57 10.99 -15.52
C GLY A 252 6.96 12.39 -15.60
N LEU A 253 7.11 13.16 -14.54
CA LEU A 253 6.47 14.47 -14.41
C LEU A 253 7.37 15.49 -13.70
N GLU A 254 7.05 16.75 -13.84
CA GLU A 254 7.68 17.83 -13.13
C GLU A 254 6.62 18.67 -12.39
N LEU A 255 6.88 18.92 -11.13
CA LEU A 255 6.10 19.82 -10.28
C LEU A 255 6.88 21.10 -9.99
N VAL A 256 6.18 22.21 -9.98
CA VAL A 256 6.70 23.52 -9.57
C VAL A 256 5.90 24.09 -8.41
N PRO A 257 6.45 24.98 -7.57
CA PRO A 257 5.72 25.58 -6.47
C PRO A 257 4.40 26.23 -6.91
N ASN A 258 3.36 26.03 -6.12
CA ASN A 258 2.13 26.80 -6.20
C ASN A 258 2.34 28.13 -5.44
N GLU A 259 2.50 29.22 -6.15
CA GLU A 259 2.77 30.54 -5.56
C GLU A 259 1.65 31.01 -4.61
N ASN A 260 0.42 30.55 -4.86
CA ASN A 260 -0.76 30.86 -4.05
C ASN A 260 -1.05 29.83 -2.94
N TYR A 261 -0.12 28.88 -2.72
CA TYR A 261 -0.30 27.92 -1.65
C TYR A 261 -0.42 28.63 -0.29
N TRP A 262 -1.45 28.29 0.45
CA TRP A 262 -1.81 28.95 1.71
C TRP A 262 -0.95 28.49 2.91
N GLY A 263 -0.46 27.24 2.90
CA GLY A 263 0.28 26.66 4.04
C GLY A 263 1.55 27.45 4.37
N GLU A 264 1.97 27.40 5.63
CA GLU A 264 3.18 28.07 6.12
C GLU A 264 4.46 27.48 5.50
N ASP A 265 4.47 26.13 5.34
CA ASP A 265 5.58 25.41 4.74
C ASP A 265 5.50 25.50 3.21
N LYS A 266 6.04 26.57 2.67
CA LYS A 266 6.16 26.75 1.21
C LYS A 266 7.26 25.84 0.67
N PRO A 267 7.12 25.28 -0.57
CA PRO A 267 8.22 24.58 -1.22
C PRO A 267 9.51 25.38 -1.22
N LYS A 268 10.59 24.74 -0.73
CA LYS A 268 11.93 25.35 -0.66
C LYS A 268 12.79 25.02 -1.87
N ILE A 269 12.33 24.08 -2.70
CA ILE A 269 12.95 23.70 -3.97
C ILE A 269 12.12 24.28 -5.13
N ASP A 270 12.78 24.62 -6.24
CA ASP A 270 12.13 25.28 -7.38
C ASP A 270 11.44 24.26 -8.30
N LYS A 271 11.87 23.00 -8.26
CA LYS A 271 11.30 21.94 -9.07
C LYS A 271 11.47 20.58 -8.41
N LEU A 272 10.40 19.78 -8.41
CA LEU A 272 10.41 18.37 -8.05
C LEU A 272 10.16 17.54 -9.32
N ILE A 273 11.11 16.66 -9.64
CA ILE A 273 11.11 15.82 -10.84
C ILE A 273 10.84 14.38 -10.41
N TYR A 274 9.72 13.83 -10.80
CA TYR A 274 9.42 12.40 -10.68
C TYR A 274 9.93 11.71 -11.94
N LYS A 275 11.07 11.06 -11.82
CA LYS A 275 11.67 10.30 -12.92
C LYS A 275 11.07 8.90 -12.96
N ALA A 276 10.46 8.56 -14.09
CA ALA A 276 9.81 7.27 -14.26
C ALA A 276 10.82 6.12 -14.42
N PHE A 277 10.52 5.02 -13.73
CA PHE A 277 11.22 3.75 -13.86
C PHE A 277 10.20 2.62 -14.06
N THR A 278 10.53 1.68 -14.94
CA THR A 278 9.69 0.52 -15.25
C THR A 278 10.11 -0.74 -14.49
N GLY A 279 11.20 -0.67 -13.71
CA GLY A 279 11.70 -1.80 -12.93
C GLY A 279 12.79 -1.40 -11.95
N ASP A 280 12.89 -2.18 -10.89
CA ASP A 280 13.75 -1.95 -9.73
C ASP A 280 15.25 -1.89 -10.09
N ASP A 281 15.70 -2.69 -11.05
CA ASP A 281 17.11 -2.71 -11.46
C ASP A 281 17.56 -1.40 -12.11
N ALA A 282 16.73 -0.83 -12.98
CA ALA A 282 17.03 0.45 -13.64
C ALA A 282 17.06 1.60 -12.63
N GLU A 283 16.13 1.59 -11.71
CA GLU A 283 16.05 2.55 -10.62
C GLU A 283 17.25 2.44 -9.68
N PHE A 284 17.55 1.24 -9.19
CA PHE A 284 18.68 1.00 -8.30
C PHE A 284 20.03 1.32 -8.95
N ASN A 285 20.19 1.06 -10.25
CA ASN A 285 21.37 1.50 -11.01
C ASN A 285 21.48 3.03 -11.04
N SER A 286 20.37 3.76 -11.08
CA SER A 286 20.36 5.24 -11.02
C SER A 286 20.77 5.75 -9.63
N VAL A 287 20.36 5.08 -8.55
CA VAL A 287 20.86 5.34 -7.19
C VAL A 287 22.36 5.09 -7.12
N ARG A 288 22.83 3.91 -7.55
CA ARG A 288 24.25 3.53 -7.51
C ARG A 288 25.16 4.45 -8.32
N SER A 289 24.67 5.00 -9.42
CA SER A 289 25.41 5.98 -10.23
C SER A 289 25.38 7.41 -9.69
N GLY A 290 24.50 7.68 -8.72
CA GLY A 290 24.28 9.03 -8.18
C GLY A 290 23.42 9.94 -9.06
N ALA A 291 22.66 9.36 -10.00
CA ALA A 291 21.88 10.09 -11.01
C ALA A 291 20.52 10.59 -10.53
N ILE A 292 20.09 10.21 -9.33
CA ILE A 292 18.84 10.68 -8.68
C ILE A 292 19.12 11.07 -7.23
N ASP A 293 18.28 11.92 -6.67
CA ASP A 293 18.50 12.47 -5.33
C ASP A 293 17.73 11.68 -4.26
N PHE A 294 16.59 11.13 -4.64
CA PHE A 294 15.73 10.26 -3.83
C PHE A 294 15.37 9.03 -4.65
N GLY A 295 15.70 7.84 -4.19
CA GLY A 295 15.39 6.58 -4.87
C GLY A 295 15.20 5.43 -3.89
N TYR A 296 14.92 4.24 -4.42
CA TYR A 296 14.63 3.06 -3.61
C TYR A 296 15.71 2.00 -3.78
N ILE A 297 15.90 1.20 -2.73
CA ILE A 297 16.77 0.04 -2.73
C ILE A 297 15.87 -1.19 -2.66
N PRO A 298 15.87 -2.08 -3.67
CA PRO A 298 15.18 -3.35 -3.58
C PRO A 298 15.66 -4.14 -2.36
N ALA A 299 14.75 -4.78 -1.61
CA ALA A 299 15.10 -5.54 -0.41
C ALA A 299 16.21 -6.58 -0.66
N ALA A 300 16.15 -7.28 -1.80
CA ALA A 300 17.19 -8.22 -2.25
C ALA A 300 18.58 -7.58 -2.47
N SER A 301 18.64 -6.26 -2.66
CA SER A 301 19.86 -5.48 -2.86
C SER A 301 20.31 -4.71 -1.62
N TYR A 302 19.64 -4.87 -0.48
CA TYR A 302 19.95 -4.13 0.75
C TYR A 302 21.36 -4.40 1.28
N ASN A 303 21.92 -5.57 1.01
CA ASN A 303 23.32 -5.91 1.29
C ASN A 303 24.33 -4.95 0.63
N GLN A 304 23.92 -4.19 -0.39
CA GLN A 304 24.72 -3.15 -1.06
C GLN A 304 24.58 -1.76 -0.40
N ARG A 305 23.88 -1.64 0.70
CA ARG A 305 23.64 -0.38 1.44
C ARG A 305 24.92 0.44 1.63
N SER A 306 26.01 -0.18 2.12
CA SER A 306 27.27 0.52 2.37
C SER A 306 27.88 1.13 1.09
N ALA A 307 27.69 0.49 -0.06
CA ALA A 307 28.13 1.02 -1.33
C ALA A 307 27.32 2.25 -1.75
N VAL A 308 26.02 2.25 -1.48
CA VAL A 308 25.11 3.41 -1.70
C VAL A 308 25.49 4.56 -0.77
N GLU A 309 25.68 4.29 0.51
CA GLU A 309 26.10 5.28 1.51
C GLU A 309 27.44 5.93 1.15
N SER A 310 28.39 5.16 0.62
CA SER A 310 29.68 5.68 0.14
C SER A 310 29.56 6.65 -1.04
N LYS A 311 28.43 6.70 -1.72
CA LYS A 311 28.09 7.64 -2.79
C LYS A 311 27.39 8.90 -2.30
N GLY A 312 27.33 9.10 -0.98
CA GLY A 312 26.74 10.28 -0.38
C GLY A 312 25.22 10.20 -0.20
N TYR A 313 24.71 9.00 0.07
CA TYR A 313 23.30 8.79 0.43
C TYR A 313 23.15 8.44 1.90
N ASN A 314 22.04 8.84 2.50
CA ASN A 314 21.49 8.23 3.70
C ASN A 314 20.48 7.17 3.28
N VAL A 315 20.41 6.07 4.02
CA VAL A 315 19.44 4.98 3.79
C VAL A 315 18.46 4.93 4.93
N PHE A 316 17.17 5.00 4.61
CA PHE A 316 16.06 4.96 5.56
C PHE A 316 15.23 3.71 5.34
N LEU A 317 14.76 3.14 6.43
CA LEU A 317 13.86 1.99 6.48
C LEU A 317 12.48 2.46 6.95
N TRP A 318 11.45 2.14 6.15
CA TRP A 318 10.08 2.58 6.40
C TRP A 318 9.20 1.35 6.65
N PRO A 319 8.79 1.09 7.89
CA PRO A 319 7.98 -0.09 8.22
C PRO A 319 6.63 -0.12 7.50
N GLY A 320 5.98 1.04 7.36
CA GLY A 320 4.62 1.14 6.83
C GLY A 320 3.55 0.68 7.83
N ASN A 321 2.27 0.92 7.47
CA ASN A 321 1.11 0.47 8.24
C ASN A 321 0.54 -0.81 7.63
N THR A 322 1.32 -1.89 7.65
CA THR A 322 1.04 -3.13 6.93
C THR A 322 1.16 -4.36 7.83
N ILE A 323 0.46 -5.43 7.45
CA ILE A 323 0.67 -6.78 7.95
C ILE A 323 0.97 -7.72 6.80
N THR A 324 1.70 -8.79 7.06
CA THR A 324 1.93 -9.87 6.09
C THR A 324 1.47 -11.20 6.68
N TYR A 325 0.80 -11.99 5.87
CA TYR A 325 0.19 -13.25 6.28
C TYR A 325 0.16 -14.28 5.15
N LEU A 326 0.05 -15.54 5.50
CA LEU A 326 -0.25 -16.64 4.60
C LEU A 326 -1.73 -17.00 4.78
N ALA A 327 -2.53 -16.77 3.75
CA ALA A 327 -3.97 -17.06 3.80
C ALA A 327 -4.23 -18.56 3.87
N LEU A 328 -5.23 -18.93 4.68
CA LEU A 328 -5.71 -20.31 4.89
C LEU A 328 -7.08 -20.48 4.23
N ASN A 329 -7.33 -21.65 3.66
CA ASN A 329 -8.60 -21.96 3.03
C ASN A 329 -9.48 -22.85 3.91
N PHE A 330 -10.51 -22.25 4.48
CA PHE A 330 -11.50 -22.91 5.35
C PHE A 330 -12.67 -23.51 4.53
N ALA A 331 -12.77 -23.17 3.24
CA ALA A 331 -13.88 -23.61 2.41
C ALA A 331 -13.97 -25.14 2.35
N PRO A 332 -15.17 -25.73 2.51
CA PRO A 332 -15.33 -27.19 2.51
C PRO A 332 -14.82 -27.89 1.25
N GLN A 333 -14.73 -27.15 0.12
CA GLN A 333 -14.25 -27.65 -1.15
C GLN A 333 -12.71 -27.74 -1.22
N ALA A 334 -11.98 -27.06 -0.33
CA ALA A 334 -10.51 -27.13 -0.30
C ALA A 334 -10.07 -28.49 0.25
N PRO A 335 -9.10 -29.15 -0.40
CA PRO A 335 -8.66 -30.50 0.02
C PRO A 335 -8.15 -30.57 1.45
N GLY A 336 -7.45 -29.54 1.91
CA GLY A 336 -6.87 -29.42 3.25
C GLY A 336 -7.77 -28.78 4.29
N SER A 337 -8.99 -28.35 3.93
CA SER A 337 -9.87 -27.59 4.85
C SER A 337 -10.18 -28.32 6.15
N LYS A 338 -10.35 -29.66 6.12
CA LYS A 338 -10.55 -30.47 7.32
C LYS A 338 -9.40 -30.34 8.33
N PHE A 339 -8.18 -30.13 7.87
CA PHE A 339 -7.02 -29.87 8.72
C PHE A 339 -6.98 -28.41 9.18
N ILE A 340 -7.21 -27.47 8.25
CA ILE A 340 -7.22 -26.03 8.51
C ILE A 340 -8.31 -25.65 9.53
N ASN A 341 -9.46 -26.30 9.50
CA ASN A 341 -10.53 -26.08 10.47
C ASN A 341 -10.17 -26.51 11.91
N GLN A 342 -9.11 -27.31 12.10
CA GLN A 342 -8.60 -27.65 13.43
C GLN A 342 -7.66 -26.55 13.93
N LYS A 343 -8.07 -25.78 14.95
CA LYS A 343 -7.26 -24.67 15.50
C LYS A 343 -5.85 -25.11 15.90
N TYR A 344 -5.72 -26.25 16.57
CA TYR A 344 -4.43 -26.77 17.01
C TYR A 344 -3.46 -27.05 15.85
N ILE A 345 -3.95 -27.42 14.65
CA ILE A 345 -3.11 -27.58 13.46
C ILE A 345 -2.58 -26.22 13.00
N ARG A 346 -3.42 -25.18 12.95
CA ARG A 346 -2.98 -23.82 12.64
C ARG A 346 -1.94 -23.31 13.65
N GLN A 347 -2.14 -23.61 14.93
CA GLN A 347 -1.19 -23.30 16.00
C GLN A 347 0.16 -24.02 15.81
N ALA A 348 0.14 -25.31 15.51
CA ALA A 348 1.35 -26.06 15.21
C ALA A 348 2.08 -25.49 13.96
N MET A 349 1.32 -25.15 12.91
CA MET A 349 1.89 -24.52 11.71
C MET A 349 2.52 -23.16 12.03
N GLN A 350 1.87 -22.32 12.82
CA GLN A 350 2.42 -21.00 13.21
C GLN A 350 3.71 -21.14 14.03
N GLN A 351 3.81 -22.13 14.92
CA GLN A 351 5.01 -22.41 15.70
C GLN A 351 6.19 -22.97 14.88
N LEU A 352 5.97 -23.33 13.62
CA LEU A 352 7.02 -23.75 12.68
C LEU A 352 7.53 -22.61 11.79
N ILE A 353 7.01 -21.39 11.94
CA ILE A 353 7.44 -20.21 11.16
C ILE A 353 8.40 -19.38 12.02
N ASP A 354 9.70 -19.48 11.74
CA ASP A 354 10.76 -18.71 12.40
C ASP A 354 10.90 -17.33 11.77
N GLN A 355 9.98 -16.43 12.09
CA GLN A 355 9.95 -15.08 11.50
C GLN A 355 11.27 -14.30 11.71
N PRO A 356 11.94 -14.32 12.89
CA PRO A 356 13.22 -13.65 13.07
C PRO A 356 14.33 -14.20 12.17
N THR A 357 14.47 -15.53 12.08
CA THR A 357 15.49 -16.15 11.22
C THR A 357 15.20 -15.89 9.74
N LEU A 358 13.93 -15.94 9.30
CA LEU A 358 13.53 -15.59 7.96
C LEU A 358 13.88 -14.13 7.64
N SER A 359 13.61 -13.20 8.57
CA SER A 359 14.02 -11.80 8.42
C SER A 359 15.53 -11.64 8.26
N GLU A 360 16.31 -12.28 9.15
CA GLU A 360 17.77 -12.19 9.11
C GLU A 360 18.35 -12.76 7.80
N LYS A 361 17.96 -13.97 7.42
CA LYS A 361 18.61 -14.72 6.35
C LYS A 361 18.14 -14.32 4.95
N ILE A 362 16.87 -13.97 4.81
CA ILE A 362 16.24 -13.74 3.51
C ILE A 362 16.01 -12.24 3.26
N TRP A 363 15.53 -11.52 4.28
CA TRP A 363 15.20 -10.11 4.17
C TRP A 363 16.29 -9.16 4.69
N SER A 364 17.47 -9.69 5.07
CA SER A 364 18.60 -8.86 5.58
C SER A 364 18.20 -7.95 6.75
N ASN A 365 17.31 -8.42 7.62
CA ASN A 365 16.68 -7.67 8.72
C ASN A 365 15.82 -6.46 8.25
N THR A 366 15.26 -6.52 7.04
CA THR A 366 14.29 -5.53 6.53
C THR A 366 12.86 -6.06 6.52
N ALA A 367 12.55 -7.04 7.35
CA ALA A 367 11.20 -7.52 7.61
C ALA A 367 10.97 -7.62 9.12
N SER A 368 9.80 -7.18 9.57
CA SER A 368 9.39 -7.29 10.97
C SER A 368 8.51 -8.51 11.17
N PRO A 369 8.49 -9.14 12.34
CA PRO A 369 7.47 -10.12 12.67
C PRO A 369 6.06 -9.51 12.60
N THR A 370 5.10 -10.29 12.12
CA THR A 370 3.66 -10.01 12.28
C THR A 370 3.13 -10.91 13.39
N CYS A 371 2.41 -10.34 14.35
CA CYS A 371 1.93 -11.07 15.52
C CYS A 371 0.40 -11.16 15.62
N GLY A 372 -0.30 -10.43 14.76
CA GLY A 372 -1.77 -10.33 14.76
C GLY A 372 -2.26 -9.46 13.62
N PRO A 373 -3.57 -9.17 13.57
CA PRO A 373 -4.20 -8.41 12.50
C PRO A 373 -3.90 -6.90 12.55
N VAL A 374 -3.38 -6.38 13.67
CA VAL A 374 -3.02 -4.96 13.81
C VAL A 374 -1.51 -4.81 13.64
N PRO A 375 -1.03 -3.87 12.81
CA PRO A 375 0.39 -3.60 12.63
C PRO A 375 1.09 -3.35 13.95
N MET A 376 2.30 -3.87 14.11
CA MET A 376 3.08 -3.64 15.33
C MET A 376 3.47 -2.17 15.47
N PRO A 377 3.41 -1.62 16.69
CA PRO A 377 3.92 -0.29 16.97
C PRO A 377 5.40 -0.14 16.54
N ALA A 378 5.78 1.05 16.10
CA ALA A 378 7.12 1.30 15.55
C ALA A 378 8.27 0.98 16.53
N ASP A 379 8.05 1.13 17.85
CA ASP A 379 9.01 0.79 18.90
C ASP A 379 9.19 -0.71 19.13
N LYS A 380 8.28 -1.55 18.62
CA LYS A 380 8.33 -3.02 18.70
C LYS A 380 8.67 -3.69 17.37
N VAL A 381 8.88 -2.92 16.34
CA VAL A 381 9.29 -3.43 15.03
C VAL A 381 10.57 -4.26 15.16
N GLY A 382 10.56 -5.46 14.58
CA GLY A 382 11.69 -6.39 14.61
C GLY A 382 11.75 -7.31 15.83
N THR A 383 10.79 -7.23 16.77
CA THR A 383 10.71 -8.14 17.92
C THR A 383 9.53 -9.10 17.81
N THR A 384 9.59 -10.26 18.48
CA THR A 384 8.45 -11.16 18.68
C THR A 384 7.81 -10.97 20.06
N ASP A 385 8.16 -9.89 20.76
CA ASP A 385 7.57 -9.56 22.05
C ASP A 385 6.11 -9.15 21.84
N GLY A 386 5.20 -9.89 22.47
CA GLY A 386 3.76 -9.74 22.27
C GLY A 386 3.14 -10.70 21.26
N CYS A 387 3.93 -11.48 20.49
CA CYS A 387 3.36 -12.56 19.69
C CYS A 387 2.86 -13.71 20.58
N VAL A 388 1.65 -14.18 20.33
CA VAL A 388 1.05 -15.33 21.02
C VAL A 388 1.86 -16.60 20.73
N TYR A 389 2.20 -16.79 19.46
CA TYR A 389 2.99 -17.95 19.02
C TYR A 389 4.37 -17.51 18.57
N LYS A 390 5.38 -18.16 19.15
CA LYS A 390 6.79 -18.03 18.77
C LYS A 390 7.24 -19.31 18.08
N PHE A 391 8.34 -19.26 17.36
CA PHE A 391 8.95 -20.45 16.78
C PHE A 391 9.33 -21.44 17.87
N ASP A 392 8.67 -22.59 17.87
CA ASP A 392 8.85 -23.68 18.83
C ASP A 392 8.45 -25.04 18.19
N PRO A 393 9.35 -25.67 17.44
CA PRO A 393 9.07 -26.95 16.78
C PRO A 393 8.75 -28.09 17.76
N ASP A 394 9.29 -28.05 18.99
CA ASP A 394 9.02 -29.07 20.00
C ASP A 394 7.57 -28.93 20.53
N ALA A 395 7.11 -27.70 20.77
CA ALA A 395 5.72 -27.45 21.12
C ALA A 395 4.76 -27.83 19.99
N ALA A 396 5.10 -27.50 18.74
CA ALA A 396 4.30 -27.89 17.57
C ALA A 396 4.18 -29.41 17.44
N LYS A 397 5.31 -30.14 17.61
CA LYS A 397 5.32 -31.61 17.61
C LYS A 397 4.44 -32.17 18.70
N LYS A 398 4.62 -31.69 19.93
CA LYS A 398 3.83 -32.13 21.08
C LYS A 398 2.34 -31.88 20.87
N LEU A 399 1.98 -30.73 20.32
CA LEU A 399 0.58 -30.38 20.04
C LEU A 399 -0.07 -31.35 19.07
N LEU A 400 0.63 -31.76 18.00
CA LEU A 400 0.15 -32.77 17.08
C LEU A 400 0.04 -34.15 17.75
N GLU A 401 1.05 -34.59 18.51
CA GLU A 401 1.04 -35.88 19.19
C GLU A 401 -0.08 -35.96 20.24
N ASP A 402 -0.33 -34.88 20.99
CA ASP A 402 -1.41 -34.80 21.99
C ASP A 402 -2.81 -34.92 21.33
N HIS A 403 -2.93 -34.59 20.02
CA HIS A 403 -4.15 -34.73 19.25
C HIS A 403 -4.17 -35.97 18.33
N GLY A 404 -3.44 -37.01 18.70
CA GLY A 404 -3.53 -38.33 18.06
C GLY A 404 -2.84 -38.45 16.70
N TRP A 405 -1.90 -37.57 16.40
CA TRP A 405 -1.06 -37.67 15.20
C TRP A 405 0.22 -38.46 15.51
N LYS A 406 0.59 -39.30 14.58
CA LYS A 406 1.91 -39.93 14.55
C LYS A 406 2.86 -39.04 13.75
N VAL A 407 3.68 -38.27 14.49
CA VAL A 407 4.68 -37.41 13.88
C VAL A 407 5.85 -38.24 13.36
N VAL A 408 6.15 -38.12 12.08
CA VAL A 408 7.25 -38.81 11.40
C VAL A 408 8.17 -37.79 10.74
N PRO A 409 9.25 -37.36 11.43
CA PRO A 409 10.20 -36.39 10.89
C PRO A 409 10.74 -36.81 9.51
N ASP A 410 10.78 -35.86 8.58
CA ASP A 410 11.18 -36.04 7.17
C ASP A 410 10.40 -37.14 6.43
N GLY A 411 9.27 -37.55 7.00
CA GLY A 411 8.38 -38.57 6.45
C GLY A 411 6.98 -38.04 6.18
N SER A 412 5.95 -38.76 6.66
CA SER A 412 4.57 -38.32 6.54
C SER A 412 3.87 -38.48 7.90
N THR A 413 3.47 -37.36 8.47
CA THR A 413 2.70 -37.30 9.71
C THR A 413 1.25 -37.65 9.40
N THR A 414 0.75 -38.68 10.06
CA THR A 414 -0.57 -39.30 9.79
C THR A 414 -1.42 -39.35 11.05
N CYS A 415 -2.74 -39.27 10.87
CA CYS A 415 -3.69 -39.48 11.96
C CYS A 415 -3.66 -40.94 12.40
N GLU A 416 -3.36 -41.23 13.68
CA GLU A 416 -3.47 -42.56 14.29
C GLU A 416 -4.77 -42.70 15.09
N ASN A 417 -5.29 -41.61 15.64
CA ASN A 417 -6.47 -41.64 16.50
C ASN A 417 -7.56 -40.68 15.97
N PRO A 418 -8.40 -41.12 15.00
CA PRO A 418 -9.45 -40.28 14.45
C PRO A 418 -10.58 -40.01 15.45
N GLY A 419 -11.33 -38.93 15.27
CA GLY A 419 -12.46 -38.51 16.07
C GLY A 419 -12.33 -37.11 16.62
N THR A 420 -13.25 -36.70 17.50
CA THR A 420 -13.40 -35.31 18.00
C THR A 420 -13.13 -35.14 19.49
N GLY A 421 -12.56 -36.14 20.15
CA GLY A 421 -12.11 -36.03 21.56
C GLY A 421 -10.77 -35.34 21.70
N ASP A 422 -10.38 -35.03 22.95
CA ASP A 422 -9.20 -34.21 23.25
C ASP A 422 -7.88 -34.74 22.67
N ASN A 423 -7.76 -36.08 22.53
CA ASN A 423 -6.57 -36.73 21.97
C ASN A 423 -6.81 -37.31 20.57
N GLN A 424 -7.75 -36.74 19.82
CA GLN A 424 -8.14 -37.22 18.50
C GLN A 424 -7.92 -36.13 17.43
N CYS A 425 -7.73 -36.59 16.18
CA CYS A 425 -7.28 -35.71 15.10
C CYS A 425 -8.29 -34.64 14.67
N GLY A 426 -9.55 -34.79 15.03
CA GLY A 426 -10.59 -33.80 14.72
C GLY A 426 -11.64 -34.27 13.72
N GLU A 427 -12.64 -33.45 13.51
CA GLU A 427 -13.80 -33.76 12.64
C GLU A 427 -13.36 -33.95 11.19
N GLY A 428 -13.91 -34.96 10.51
CA GLY A 428 -13.64 -35.24 9.11
C GLY A 428 -12.26 -35.81 8.80
N ILE A 429 -11.43 -36.11 9.83
CA ILE A 429 -10.10 -36.67 9.68
C ILE A 429 -10.15 -38.15 9.98
N GLU A 430 -9.69 -38.97 9.02
CA GLU A 430 -9.69 -40.41 9.10
C GLU A 430 -8.32 -41.00 9.48
N ALA A 431 -8.29 -42.23 9.97
CA ALA A 431 -7.05 -42.94 10.26
C ALA A 431 -6.20 -43.09 8.98
N GLY A 432 -4.94 -42.67 9.06
CA GLY A 432 -4.02 -42.69 7.93
C GLY A 432 -4.02 -41.42 7.08
N ASP A 433 -4.93 -40.47 7.31
CA ASP A 433 -4.87 -39.15 6.68
C ASP A 433 -3.56 -38.48 6.98
N ALA A 434 -2.88 -37.97 5.95
CA ALA A 434 -1.59 -37.33 6.05
C ALA A 434 -1.72 -35.79 6.01
N LEU A 435 -0.98 -35.09 6.89
CA LEU A 435 -0.90 -33.63 6.85
C LEU A 435 -0.18 -33.19 5.56
N SER A 436 -0.97 -32.71 4.60
CA SER A 436 -0.47 -32.27 3.30
C SER A 436 -1.32 -31.10 2.80
N PHE A 437 -0.65 -30.04 2.30
CA PHE A 437 -1.28 -28.81 1.86
C PHE A 437 -0.76 -28.38 0.48
N LYS A 438 -1.62 -27.79 -0.33
CA LYS A 438 -1.28 -27.14 -1.59
C LYS A 438 -1.11 -25.65 -1.37
N LEU A 439 0.09 -25.15 -1.62
CA LEU A 439 0.41 -23.73 -1.55
C LEU A 439 0.42 -23.12 -2.96
N VAL A 440 -0.35 -22.08 -3.17
CA VAL A 440 -0.22 -21.21 -4.35
C VAL A 440 0.52 -19.95 -3.95
N SER A 441 1.65 -19.68 -4.61
CA SER A 441 2.49 -18.50 -4.37
C SER A 441 2.72 -17.72 -5.66
N GLN A 442 3.11 -16.47 -5.51
CA GLN A 442 3.38 -15.56 -6.62
C GLN A 442 4.77 -15.82 -7.20
N SER A 443 4.85 -16.05 -8.52
CA SER A 443 6.12 -16.23 -9.22
C SER A 443 6.85 -14.91 -9.46
N GLY A 444 8.20 -14.99 -9.58
CA GLY A 444 9.06 -13.84 -9.92
C GLY A 444 9.67 -13.12 -8.72
N PHE A 445 9.37 -13.53 -7.48
CA PHE A 445 9.89 -12.93 -6.24
C PHE A 445 10.86 -13.88 -5.55
N VAL A 446 12.17 -13.67 -5.75
CA VAL A 446 13.24 -14.54 -5.24
C VAL A 446 13.18 -14.70 -3.71
N SER A 447 13.02 -13.60 -2.97
CA SER A 447 12.95 -13.65 -1.51
C SER A 447 11.73 -14.43 -1.01
N THR A 448 10.58 -14.29 -1.67
CA THR A 448 9.36 -15.04 -1.35
C THR A 448 9.57 -16.53 -1.60
N HIS A 449 10.15 -16.90 -2.73
CA HIS A 449 10.49 -18.28 -3.06
C HIS A 449 11.39 -18.90 -1.98
N GLN A 450 12.51 -18.25 -1.65
CA GLN A 450 13.45 -18.71 -0.62
C GLN A 450 12.80 -18.81 0.76
N MET A 451 11.91 -17.89 1.11
CA MET A 451 11.16 -17.92 2.36
C MET A 451 10.29 -19.19 2.44
N PHE A 452 9.59 -19.53 1.37
CA PHE A 452 8.77 -20.74 1.36
C PHE A 452 9.60 -22.02 1.30
N GLU A 453 10.73 -22.05 0.62
CA GLU A 453 11.63 -23.20 0.69
C GLU A 453 12.07 -23.50 2.14
N GLU A 454 12.41 -22.47 2.91
CA GLU A 454 12.76 -22.64 4.33
C GLU A 454 11.56 -23.08 5.17
N ILE A 455 10.38 -22.47 4.99
CA ILE A 455 9.15 -22.86 5.70
C ILE A 455 8.80 -24.32 5.38
N ILE A 456 8.82 -24.71 4.11
CA ILE A 456 8.55 -26.10 3.66
C ILE A 456 9.55 -27.06 4.33
N SER A 457 10.82 -26.67 4.40
CA SER A 457 11.85 -27.47 5.08
C SER A 457 11.53 -27.63 6.58
N GLN A 458 11.14 -26.56 7.28
CA GLN A 458 10.76 -26.65 8.71
C GLN A 458 9.52 -27.54 8.93
N PHE A 459 8.50 -27.42 8.08
CA PHE A 459 7.30 -28.26 8.14
C PHE A 459 7.64 -29.71 7.86
N GLY A 460 8.54 -29.99 6.91
CA GLY A 460 9.03 -31.33 6.59
C GLY A 460 9.68 -32.03 7.77
N LYS A 461 10.37 -31.30 8.64
CA LYS A 461 10.96 -31.84 9.89
C LYS A 461 9.92 -32.45 10.84
N LEU A 462 8.66 -32.04 10.71
CA LEU A 462 7.54 -32.68 11.41
C LEU A 462 6.68 -33.54 10.47
N GLY A 463 7.15 -33.86 9.27
CA GLY A 463 6.43 -34.69 8.31
C GLY A 463 5.15 -34.05 7.75
N ILE A 464 5.03 -32.74 7.83
CA ILE A 464 3.96 -31.96 7.21
C ILE A 464 4.41 -31.62 5.79
N LYS A 465 3.64 -32.03 4.78
CA LYS A 465 3.98 -31.81 3.38
C LYS A 465 3.32 -30.55 2.85
N ILE A 466 4.07 -29.71 2.15
CA ILE A 466 3.56 -28.58 1.36
C ILE A 466 3.99 -28.77 -0.09
N ASP A 467 3.01 -28.75 -1.00
CA ASP A 467 3.19 -28.78 -2.44
C ASP A 467 3.02 -27.37 -2.99
N MET A 468 4.14 -26.69 -3.27
CA MET A 468 4.14 -25.29 -3.71
C MET A 468 4.02 -25.20 -5.22
N ASN A 469 3.06 -24.38 -5.67
CA ASN A 469 2.84 -23.99 -7.06
C ASN A 469 2.98 -22.48 -7.21
N GLU A 470 3.99 -22.03 -7.93
CA GLU A 470 4.20 -20.60 -8.21
C GLU A 470 3.53 -20.20 -9.53
N VAL A 471 2.68 -19.19 -9.45
CA VAL A 471 1.89 -18.70 -10.59
C VAL A 471 2.08 -17.19 -10.79
N PRO A 472 1.92 -16.68 -12.02
CA PRO A 472 1.85 -15.22 -12.24
C PRO A 472 0.70 -14.59 -11.44
N ASP A 473 0.87 -13.35 -11.01
CA ASP A 473 -0.10 -12.60 -10.20
C ASP A 473 -1.52 -12.60 -10.83
N SER A 474 -1.60 -12.40 -12.15
CA SER A 474 -2.86 -12.44 -12.89
C SER A 474 -3.61 -13.78 -12.81
N VAL A 475 -2.88 -14.88 -12.60
CA VAL A 475 -3.46 -16.23 -12.45
C VAL A 475 -3.88 -16.44 -10.99
N GLY A 476 -3.07 -15.99 -10.03
CA GLY A 476 -3.37 -16.08 -8.61
C GLY A 476 -4.68 -15.40 -8.25
N ALA A 477 -4.91 -14.19 -8.76
CA ALA A 477 -6.11 -13.40 -8.51
C ALA A 477 -7.43 -14.07 -8.96
N SER A 478 -7.36 -15.04 -9.88
CA SER A 478 -8.54 -15.77 -10.38
C SER A 478 -8.85 -17.05 -9.60
N GLN A 479 -8.15 -17.33 -8.51
CA GLN A 479 -8.27 -18.61 -7.77
C GLN A 479 -9.11 -18.50 -6.48
N ALA A 480 -9.96 -17.48 -6.37
CA ALA A 480 -10.97 -17.45 -5.31
C ALA A 480 -11.88 -18.69 -5.42
N CYS A 481 -12.16 -19.30 -4.27
CA CYS A 481 -13.11 -20.41 -4.22
C CYS A 481 -14.53 -19.89 -4.07
N ASP A 482 -15.42 -20.34 -4.91
CA ASP A 482 -16.86 -20.13 -4.79
C ASP A 482 -17.60 -21.46 -5.13
N ASP A 483 -18.92 -21.44 -5.10
CA ASP A 483 -19.72 -22.63 -5.39
C ASP A 483 -19.58 -23.14 -6.83
N GLU A 484 -19.13 -22.30 -7.76
CA GLU A 484 -18.96 -22.59 -9.18
C GLU A 484 -17.51 -22.95 -9.52
N THR A 485 -16.54 -22.46 -8.74
CA THR A 485 -15.10 -22.61 -9.00
C THR A 485 -14.45 -23.57 -8.00
N PRO A 486 -13.93 -24.76 -8.45
CA PRO A 486 -13.25 -25.69 -7.56
C PRO A 486 -12.05 -25.04 -6.86
N CYS A 487 -11.93 -25.26 -5.56
CA CYS A 487 -10.76 -24.86 -4.80
C CYS A 487 -9.52 -25.64 -5.24
N THR A 488 -8.48 -24.94 -5.63
CA THR A 488 -7.22 -25.53 -6.07
C THR A 488 -6.10 -25.38 -5.05
N TRP A 489 -6.30 -24.63 -3.98
CA TRP A 489 -5.30 -24.30 -2.96
C TRP A 489 -5.84 -24.49 -1.54
N ASP A 490 -4.93 -24.77 -0.61
CA ASP A 490 -5.16 -24.82 0.83
C ASP A 490 -4.52 -23.62 1.52
N LEU A 491 -3.38 -23.18 0.98
CA LEU A 491 -2.59 -22.02 1.43
C LEU A 491 -2.36 -21.10 0.24
N SER A 492 -2.44 -19.78 0.47
CA SER A 492 -2.32 -18.81 -0.62
C SER A 492 -1.45 -17.63 -0.19
N PHE A 493 -0.50 -17.25 -1.08
CA PHE A 493 0.40 -16.12 -0.87
C PHE A 493 0.59 -15.34 -2.18
N PHE A 494 -0.39 -14.50 -2.53
CA PHE A 494 -0.33 -13.58 -3.67
C PHE A 494 -1.30 -12.41 -3.51
N GLY A 495 -0.98 -11.24 -4.07
CA GLY A 495 -1.81 -10.04 -4.03
C GLY A 495 -2.27 -9.70 -2.61
N SER A 496 -3.55 -9.44 -2.42
CA SER A 496 -4.15 -9.17 -1.10
C SER A 496 -4.19 -10.37 -0.14
N GLN A 497 -3.75 -11.54 -0.59
CA GLN A 497 -3.59 -12.74 0.26
C GLN A 497 -2.17 -12.86 0.84
N THR A 498 -1.31 -11.87 0.65
CA THR A 498 0.03 -11.81 1.22
C THR A 498 0.19 -10.71 2.23
N SER A 499 -0.23 -9.52 1.89
CA SER A 499 -0.07 -8.34 2.73
C SER A 499 -1.24 -7.39 2.56
N TRP A 500 -1.48 -6.63 3.61
CA TRP A 500 -2.52 -5.62 3.64
C TRP A 500 -1.99 -4.33 4.25
N GLY A 501 -2.13 -3.23 3.49
CA GLY A 501 -1.90 -1.88 3.98
C GLY A 501 -3.18 -1.31 4.55
N PHE A 502 -3.16 -0.96 5.80
CA PHE A 502 -4.29 -0.28 6.43
C PHE A 502 -4.27 1.21 6.08
N PRO A 503 -5.44 1.87 6.01
CA PRO A 503 -5.49 3.34 6.02
C PRO A 503 -4.86 3.83 7.34
N ILE A 504 -5.62 4.33 8.28
CA ILE A 504 -5.08 4.74 9.59
C ILE A 504 -5.49 3.74 10.67
N TYR A 505 -6.76 3.43 10.77
CA TYR A 505 -7.30 2.52 11.77
C TYR A 505 -7.33 1.08 11.23
N ALA A 506 -6.63 0.17 11.91
CA ALA A 506 -6.39 -1.19 11.43
C ALA A 506 -7.51 -2.16 11.81
N SER A 507 -8.72 -1.92 11.34
CA SER A 507 -9.89 -2.79 11.56
C SER A 507 -10.00 -3.94 10.55
N GLY A 508 -10.77 -4.96 10.88
CA GLY A 508 -10.81 -6.24 10.17
C GLY A 508 -11.99 -6.47 9.22
N GLU A 509 -12.90 -5.50 9.09
CA GLU A 509 -14.17 -5.66 8.37
C GLU A 509 -14.03 -6.01 6.88
N ARG A 510 -12.88 -5.76 6.31
CA ARG A 510 -12.58 -6.10 4.91
C ARG A 510 -11.79 -7.38 4.74
N LEU A 511 -11.10 -7.84 5.80
CA LEU A 511 -10.11 -8.92 5.75
C LEU A 511 -10.62 -10.21 6.38
N PHE A 512 -11.16 -10.12 7.61
CA PHE A 512 -11.37 -11.29 8.47
C PHE A 512 -12.81 -11.49 8.89
N ALA A 513 -13.71 -10.53 8.64
CA ALA A 513 -15.12 -10.74 8.87
C ALA A 513 -15.68 -11.83 7.93
N THR A 514 -16.69 -12.55 8.38
CA THR A 514 -17.44 -13.46 7.53
C THR A 514 -17.93 -12.72 6.28
N ASP A 515 -17.77 -13.33 5.11
CA ASP A 515 -18.11 -12.76 3.80
C ASP A 515 -17.39 -11.45 3.44
N ALA A 516 -16.31 -11.11 4.14
CA ALA A 516 -15.53 -9.94 3.79
C ALA A 516 -14.87 -10.08 2.39
N PRO A 517 -14.77 -8.97 1.63
CA PRO A 517 -14.37 -9.04 0.20
C PRO A 517 -12.95 -9.56 -0.05
N VAL A 518 -12.09 -9.54 0.96
CA VAL A 518 -10.71 -10.04 0.87
C VAL A 518 -10.54 -11.37 1.60
N ASN A 519 -11.57 -11.84 2.31
CA ASN A 519 -11.59 -13.14 2.97
C ASN A 519 -11.85 -14.29 1.98
N LEU A 520 -10.94 -14.46 1.02
CA LEU A 520 -11.09 -15.49 -0.02
C LEU A 520 -10.99 -16.91 0.51
N GLY A 521 -10.37 -17.09 1.68
CA GLY A 521 -10.28 -18.37 2.37
C GLY A 521 -11.55 -18.77 3.14
N GLN A 522 -12.57 -17.93 3.14
CA GLN A 522 -13.88 -18.19 3.80
C GLN A 522 -13.75 -18.48 5.31
N TYR A 523 -12.81 -17.83 5.99
CA TYR A 523 -12.80 -17.86 7.46
C TYR A 523 -14.11 -17.31 8.00
N SER A 524 -14.72 -17.99 8.96
CA SER A 524 -15.95 -17.53 9.61
C SER A 524 -15.93 -17.92 11.08
N ASN A 525 -16.04 -16.94 11.96
CA ASN A 525 -16.09 -17.12 13.39
C ASN A 525 -16.98 -16.03 14.01
N PRO A 526 -18.12 -16.37 14.63
CA PRO A 526 -19.05 -15.38 15.18
C PRO A 526 -18.44 -14.47 16.26
N GLU A 527 -17.48 -14.94 17.06
CA GLU A 527 -16.82 -14.10 18.05
C GLU A 527 -15.83 -13.12 17.37
N ALA A 528 -15.13 -13.56 16.31
CA ALA A 528 -14.31 -12.68 15.48
C ALA A 528 -15.17 -11.57 14.85
N ASP A 529 -16.31 -11.95 14.24
CA ASP A 529 -17.23 -11.00 13.61
C ASP A 529 -17.72 -9.96 14.61
N LYS A 530 -18.09 -10.39 15.82
CA LYS A 530 -18.51 -9.50 16.91
C LYS A 530 -17.38 -8.52 17.30
N LEU A 531 -16.15 -9.00 17.51
CA LEU A 531 -15.03 -8.15 17.90
C LEU A 531 -14.62 -7.19 16.76
N ILE A 532 -14.72 -7.62 15.52
CA ILE A 532 -14.51 -6.77 14.34
C ILE A 532 -15.57 -5.66 14.31
N GLU A 533 -16.85 -5.99 14.53
CA GLU A 533 -17.92 -5.01 14.61
C GLU A 533 -17.70 -4.05 15.79
N GLU A 534 -17.37 -4.57 16.97
CA GLU A 534 -17.07 -3.74 18.15
C GLU A 534 -15.89 -2.79 17.89
N SER A 535 -14.84 -3.22 17.17
CA SER A 535 -13.71 -2.35 16.84
C SER A 535 -14.09 -1.14 15.98
N THR A 536 -15.16 -1.26 15.20
CA THR A 536 -15.66 -0.18 14.32
C THR A 536 -16.82 0.63 14.92
N ARG A 537 -17.49 0.11 15.95
CA ARG A 537 -18.71 0.71 16.53
C ARG A 537 -18.58 1.13 17.99
N SER A 538 -17.72 0.48 18.76
CA SER A 538 -17.55 0.79 20.18
C SER A 538 -16.64 2.00 20.39
N THR A 539 -17.01 2.84 21.36
CA THR A 539 -16.16 3.93 21.85
C THR A 539 -15.15 3.47 22.92
N GLU A 540 -15.21 2.20 23.32
CA GLU A 540 -14.26 1.64 24.29
C GLU A 540 -12.85 1.61 23.71
N PRO A 541 -11.85 2.14 24.43
CA PRO A 541 -10.48 2.26 23.91
C PRO A 541 -9.81 0.91 23.61
N ASP A 542 -10.26 -0.17 24.27
CA ASP A 542 -9.67 -1.50 24.13
C ASP A 542 -10.31 -2.37 23.02
N ALA A 543 -11.32 -1.86 22.30
CA ALA A 543 -12.03 -2.66 21.30
C ALA A 543 -11.11 -3.16 20.16
N LEU A 544 -10.22 -2.31 19.68
CA LEU A 544 -9.23 -2.71 18.67
C LEU A 544 -8.23 -3.74 19.21
N GLN A 545 -7.82 -3.60 20.47
CA GLN A 545 -6.92 -4.55 21.12
C GLN A 545 -7.58 -5.91 21.33
N ALA A 546 -8.86 -5.94 21.76
CA ALA A 546 -9.61 -7.18 21.93
C ALA A 546 -9.75 -7.95 20.61
N TYR A 547 -10.03 -7.26 19.51
CA TYR A 547 -10.00 -7.82 18.16
C TYR A 547 -8.63 -8.39 17.80
N ASN A 548 -7.56 -7.61 18.04
CA ASN A 548 -6.20 -8.05 17.77
C ASN A 548 -5.83 -9.32 18.54
N ASP A 549 -6.08 -9.35 19.84
CA ASP A 549 -5.69 -10.46 20.71
C ASP A 549 -6.43 -11.74 20.35
N PHE A 550 -7.71 -11.63 20.04
CA PHE A 550 -8.53 -12.78 19.65
C PHE A 550 -8.01 -13.40 18.34
N LEU A 551 -7.82 -12.60 17.29
CA LEU A 551 -7.38 -13.13 15.99
C LEU A 551 -5.91 -13.53 15.98
N ALA A 552 -5.06 -12.89 16.80
CA ALA A 552 -3.69 -13.34 17.00
C ALA A 552 -3.64 -14.76 17.55
N GLU A 553 -4.60 -15.12 18.42
CA GLU A 553 -4.72 -16.46 19.02
C GLU A 553 -5.49 -17.44 18.11
N ASP A 554 -6.58 -17.00 17.46
CA ASP A 554 -7.43 -17.90 16.64
C ASP A 554 -6.80 -18.29 15.30
N LEU A 555 -5.89 -17.46 14.76
CA LEU A 555 -5.18 -17.71 13.52
C LEU A 555 -6.11 -17.90 12.29
N PRO A 556 -6.82 -16.87 11.88
CA PRO A 556 -7.55 -16.90 10.59
C PRO A 556 -6.61 -17.06 9.40
N VAL A 557 -5.37 -16.70 9.61
CA VAL A 557 -4.23 -16.78 8.69
C VAL A 557 -2.98 -17.18 9.49
N LEU A 558 -1.89 -17.52 8.82
CA LEU A 558 -0.59 -17.61 9.50
C LEU A 558 0.15 -16.28 9.36
N TRP A 559 0.60 -15.74 10.49
CA TRP A 559 1.34 -14.48 10.52
C TRP A 559 2.75 -14.69 9.99
N MET A 560 3.17 -13.84 9.04
CA MET A 560 4.40 -13.98 8.27
C MET A 560 5.35 -12.79 8.50
N PRO A 561 6.66 -12.94 8.23
CA PRO A 561 7.54 -11.78 8.20
C PRO A 561 6.99 -10.69 7.29
N ASN A 562 6.89 -9.47 7.80
CA ASN A 562 6.38 -8.30 7.12
C ASN A 562 7.53 -7.44 6.58
N PRO A 563 7.88 -7.53 5.28
CA PRO A 563 8.92 -6.69 4.71
C PRO A 563 8.57 -5.21 4.87
N TYR A 564 9.57 -4.38 5.11
CA TYR A 564 9.38 -2.94 5.19
C TYR A 564 8.74 -2.42 3.91
N TYR A 565 7.81 -1.51 4.07
CA TYR A 565 7.06 -0.90 2.96
C TYR A 565 8.00 -0.35 1.89
N GLN A 566 9.07 0.33 2.32
CA GLN A 566 10.11 0.78 1.40
C GLN A 566 11.46 0.98 2.10
N ILE A 567 12.53 0.92 1.32
CA ILE A 567 13.89 1.24 1.70
C ILE A 567 14.36 2.36 0.77
N THR A 568 14.58 3.55 1.30
CA THR A 568 14.96 4.71 0.49
C THR A 568 16.43 5.06 0.61
N ALA A 569 17.01 5.52 -0.49
CA ALA A 569 18.32 6.14 -0.56
C ALA A 569 18.16 7.61 -0.94
N VAL A 570 18.54 8.51 -0.05
CA VAL A 570 18.37 9.96 -0.19
C VAL A 570 19.73 10.62 -0.11
N LYS A 571 20.04 11.57 -1.01
CA LYS A 571 21.28 12.35 -0.94
C LYS A 571 21.45 12.93 0.46
N ASN A 572 22.60 12.72 1.08
CA ASN A 572 22.88 13.19 2.44
C ASN A 572 22.86 14.72 2.59
N THR A 573 22.96 15.43 1.45
CA THR A 573 22.83 16.89 1.33
C THR A 573 21.37 17.35 1.19
N LEU A 574 20.40 16.44 0.98
CA LEU A 574 18.98 16.77 0.99
C LEU A 574 18.43 16.54 2.40
N ASP A 575 17.81 17.57 2.95
CA ASP A 575 17.04 17.52 4.19
C ASP A 575 15.58 17.25 3.82
N LEU A 576 15.00 16.20 4.37
CA LEU A 576 13.60 15.80 4.13
C LEU A 576 12.62 16.43 5.14
N GLY A 577 13.13 17.23 6.09
CA GLY A 577 12.34 17.66 7.24
C GLY A 577 12.10 16.53 8.24
N GLU A 578 10.96 16.52 8.89
CA GLU A 578 10.59 15.47 9.83
C GLU A 578 10.11 14.23 9.08
N LEU A 579 10.74 13.09 9.40
CA LEU A 579 10.42 11.82 8.77
C LEU A 579 9.17 11.20 9.40
N ASP A 580 8.27 10.70 8.56
CA ASP A 580 7.10 9.94 8.97
C ASP A 580 7.42 8.44 9.00
N ALA A 581 7.01 7.73 10.06
CA ALA A 581 7.27 6.30 10.21
C ALA A 581 6.55 5.43 9.17
N THR A 582 5.52 5.96 8.51
CA THR A 582 4.76 5.27 7.46
C THR A 582 5.41 5.35 6.08
N GLY A 583 6.40 6.23 5.92
CA GLY A 583 7.05 6.49 4.64
C GLY A 583 6.39 7.60 3.83
N ASP A 584 5.37 8.27 4.38
CA ASP A 584 4.81 9.46 3.76
C ASP A 584 5.86 10.57 3.70
N THR A 585 5.93 11.23 2.58
CA THR A 585 6.87 12.31 2.35
C THR A 585 6.14 13.59 2.00
N TRP A 586 6.67 14.70 2.52
CA TRP A 586 6.14 16.04 2.28
C TRP A 586 7.19 16.87 1.53
N PRO A 587 7.25 16.79 0.20
CA PRO A 587 8.32 17.40 -0.59
C PRO A 587 8.45 18.94 -0.44
N GLU A 588 7.40 19.60 0.03
CA GLU A 588 7.47 21.04 0.35
C GLU A 588 8.38 21.35 1.55
N ASP A 589 8.62 20.37 2.42
CA ASP A 589 9.54 20.52 3.56
C ASP A 589 11.00 20.31 3.15
N TRP A 590 11.23 19.72 1.98
CA TRP A 590 12.57 19.37 1.51
C TRP A 590 13.41 20.60 1.18
N ALA A 591 14.68 20.57 1.58
CA ALA A 591 15.62 21.63 1.29
C ALA A 591 17.04 21.07 1.08
N TRP A 592 17.80 21.66 0.20
CA TRP A 592 19.23 21.41 0.15
C TRP A 592 19.92 22.03 1.36
N LYS A 593 20.74 21.22 2.05
CA LYS A 593 21.57 21.71 3.16
C LYS A 593 22.57 22.73 2.61
N THR A 594 22.63 23.90 3.23
CA THR A 594 23.66 24.89 2.90
C THR A 594 25.01 24.41 3.44
N ASP A 595 26.09 24.64 2.67
CA ASP A 595 27.44 24.30 3.07
C ASP A 595 27.76 24.90 4.46
N GLY A 596 27.87 24.03 5.47
CA GLY A 596 28.16 24.44 6.86
C GLY A 596 27.25 23.85 7.93
N ALA A 597 26.10 23.28 7.61
CA ALA A 597 25.26 22.53 8.54
C ALA A 597 25.71 21.05 8.57
N LYS A 598 26.50 20.69 9.58
CA LYS A 598 26.86 19.31 9.92
C LYS A 598 25.82 18.72 10.84
#